data_f94490157757119b68cbd60ce10e7342
#
_entry.id   f94490157757119b68cbd60ce10e7342
#
_cell.length_a   1.000
_cell.length_b   1.000
_cell.length_c   1.000
_cell.angle_alpha   90.00
_cell.angle_beta   90.00
_cell.angle_gamma   90.00
#
_symmetry.space_group_name_H-M   'P 1'
#
loop_
_entity.id
_entity.type
_entity.pdbx_description
1 polymer ?
#
loop_
_entity_poly.entity_id
_entity_poly.type
_entity_poly.pdbx_seq_one_letter_code
_entity_poly.pdbx_strand_id
1 'polypeptide(L)'
;MAETNILVVDDEQEIADLVEIYLVSDGYKVFKASNAMEGLDILDKEDIHLVLLDIMMPGMNGLEMCKKIRETNNIPIIMLSAKSTDLDKILGLGTGADDYVVKPFNPLELTARVKSQLRRYTQLNPNSNVHESSKNEISIRGLTINKDNHKVTVYDEEIKLTPIEFDILYLLASNAGKVFSTDEIFEKVWNEKVYAVSYTHLTLPTKLEV
;
A
#
# COMPACT_ATOMS: atom_id res chain seq x y z
N MET A 1 21.63 3.77 11.19
CA MET A 1 20.23 3.66 10.80
C MET A 1 20.11 2.42 9.96
N ALA A 2 19.10 1.61 10.10
CA ALA A 2 18.89 0.47 9.21
C ALA A 2 18.67 0.99 7.77
N GLU A 3 19.30 0.35 6.82
CA GLU A 3 19.21 0.69 5.39
C GLU A 3 17.80 0.32 4.91
N THR A 4 17.08 1.25 4.30
CA THR A 4 15.72 0.97 3.78
C THR A 4 15.81 0.47 2.35
N ASN A 5 15.39 -0.76 2.12
CA ASN A 5 15.48 -1.45 0.85
C ASN A 5 14.17 -1.31 0.06
N ILE A 6 14.27 -0.90 -1.21
CA ILE A 6 13.15 -0.76 -2.12
C ILE A 6 13.36 -1.68 -3.32
N LEU A 7 12.36 -2.46 -3.69
CA LEU A 7 12.36 -3.27 -4.89
C LEU A 7 11.60 -2.56 -6.02
N VAL A 8 12.22 -2.43 -7.17
CA VAL A 8 11.62 -1.90 -8.40
C VAL A 8 11.49 -3.05 -9.40
N VAL A 9 10.27 -3.37 -9.81
CA VAL A 9 9.96 -4.43 -10.77
C VAL A 9 9.32 -3.80 -11.99
N ASP A 10 10.07 -3.73 -13.08
CA ASP A 10 9.67 -3.08 -14.34
C ASP A 10 10.46 -3.71 -15.48
N ASP A 11 9.81 -4.10 -16.58
CA ASP A 11 10.48 -4.67 -17.74
C ASP A 11 11.17 -3.59 -18.61
N GLU A 12 10.81 -2.32 -18.42
CA GLU A 12 11.48 -1.17 -19.01
C GLU A 12 12.68 -0.72 -18.18
N GLN A 13 13.87 -1.20 -18.51
CA GLN A 13 15.08 -0.92 -17.74
C GLN A 13 15.37 0.58 -17.58
N GLU A 14 15.06 1.40 -18.58
CA GLU A 14 15.25 2.85 -18.53
C GLU A 14 14.41 3.50 -17.41
N ILE A 15 13.20 3.00 -17.18
CA ILE A 15 12.32 3.47 -16.09
C ILE A 15 12.88 3.02 -14.75
N ALA A 16 13.28 1.76 -14.63
CA ALA A 16 13.88 1.25 -13.39
C ALA A 16 15.17 2.01 -13.03
N ASP A 17 16.03 2.32 -14.01
CA ASP A 17 17.26 3.08 -13.82
C ASP A 17 16.98 4.53 -13.40
N LEU A 18 15.97 5.18 -14.02
CA LEU A 18 15.54 6.52 -13.65
C LEU A 18 15.04 6.56 -12.20
N VAL A 19 14.19 5.62 -11.83
CA VAL A 19 13.65 5.50 -10.47
C VAL A 19 14.77 5.25 -9.45
N GLU A 20 15.72 4.37 -9.76
CA GLU A 20 16.88 4.09 -8.91
C GLU A 20 17.68 5.36 -8.60
N ILE A 21 17.98 6.19 -9.61
CA ILE A 21 18.75 7.44 -9.42
C ILE A 21 18.12 8.33 -8.35
N TYR A 22 16.79 8.53 -8.43
CA TYR A 22 16.07 9.38 -7.48
C TYR A 22 15.98 8.75 -6.08
N LEU A 23 15.70 7.45 -6.00
CA LEU A 23 15.60 6.76 -4.71
C LEU A 23 16.95 6.66 -3.99
N VAL A 24 18.03 6.37 -4.72
CA VAL A 24 19.39 6.36 -4.15
C VAL A 24 19.81 7.76 -3.68
N SER A 25 19.43 8.83 -4.40
CA SER A 25 19.71 10.21 -3.96
C SER A 25 18.96 10.56 -2.65
N ASP A 26 17.85 9.90 -2.37
CA ASP A 26 17.09 10.03 -1.12
C ASP A 26 17.59 9.09 0.00
N GLY A 27 18.66 8.30 -0.26
CA GLY A 27 19.32 7.44 0.72
C GLY A 27 18.74 6.03 0.84
N TYR A 28 17.96 5.58 -0.12
CA TYR A 28 17.41 4.23 -0.18
C TYR A 28 18.38 3.28 -0.91
N LYS A 29 18.36 2.01 -0.53
CA LYS A 29 18.97 0.94 -1.32
C LYS A 29 17.94 0.37 -2.27
N VAL A 30 18.30 0.26 -3.55
CA VAL A 30 17.37 -0.17 -4.60
C VAL A 30 17.81 -1.52 -5.15
N PHE A 31 16.86 -2.44 -5.22
CA PHE A 31 16.94 -3.69 -5.94
C PHE A 31 16.08 -3.59 -7.20
N LYS A 32 16.57 -4.10 -8.31
CA LYS A 32 15.82 -4.06 -9.59
C LYS A 32 15.55 -5.47 -10.08
N ALA A 33 14.37 -5.67 -10.64
CA ALA A 33 13.95 -6.89 -11.31
C ALA A 33 13.29 -6.53 -12.65
N SER A 34 13.59 -7.27 -13.68
CA SER A 34 13.05 -7.07 -15.04
C SER A 34 11.76 -7.84 -15.29
N ASN A 35 11.31 -8.66 -14.34
CA ASN A 35 10.10 -9.46 -14.42
C ASN A 35 9.64 -9.91 -13.02
N ALA A 36 8.41 -10.37 -12.93
CA ALA A 36 7.79 -10.78 -11.69
C ALA A 36 8.50 -11.94 -10.98
N MET A 37 9.06 -12.91 -11.72
CA MET A 37 9.74 -14.05 -11.12
C MET A 37 11.04 -13.63 -10.43
N GLU A 38 11.84 -12.80 -11.08
CA GLU A 38 13.05 -12.21 -10.50
C GLU A 38 12.72 -11.37 -9.27
N GLY A 39 11.63 -10.59 -9.33
CA GLY A 39 11.15 -9.79 -8.21
C GLY A 39 10.75 -10.63 -7.01
N LEU A 40 10.04 -11.74 -7.21
CA LEU A 40 9.69 -12.68 -6.14
C LEU A 40 10.93 -13.35 -5.55
N ASP A 41 11.90 -13.72 -6.37
CA ASP A 41 13.18 -14.29 -5.91
C ASP A 41 13.99 -13.31 -5.03
N ILE A 42 13.93 -12.01 -5.33
CA ILE A 42 14.55 -10.97 -4.51
C ILE A 42 13.79 -10.81 -3.18
N LEU A 43 12.46 -10.82 -3.21
CA LEU A 43 11.63 -10.74 -2.00
C LEU A 43 11.88 -11.91 -1.02
N ASP A 44 12.21 -13.08 -1.54
CA ASP A 44 12.52 -14.25 -0.70
C ASP A 44 13.92 -14.18 -0.08
N LYS A 45 14.86 -13.41 -0.66
CA LYS A 45 16.27 -13.36 -0.24
C LYS A 45 16.64 -12.12 0.53
N GLU A 46 15.97 -11.02 0.26
CA GLU A 46 16.30 -9.69 0.76
C GLU A 46 15.17 -9.11 1.62
N ASP A 47 15.53 -8.34 2.63
CA ASP A 47 14.57 -7.64 3.49
C ASP A 47 14.07 -6.38 2.79
N ILE A 48 12.99 -6.51 2.03
CA ILE A 48 12.39 -5.43 1.24
C ILE A 48 11.32 -4.71 2.07
N HIS A 49 11.34 -3.38 2.03
CA HIS A 49 10.45 -2.52 2.81
C HIS A 49 9.35 -1.87 1.98
N LEU A 50 9.51 -1.82 0.64
CA LEU A 50 8.52 -1.30 -0.29
C LEU A 50 8.78 -1.86 -1.69
N VAL A 51 7.70 -2.11 -2.45
CA VAL A 51 7.77 -2.54 -3.84
C VAL A 51 7.15 -1.47 -4.75
N LEU A 52 7.88 -1.07 -5.78
CA LEU A 52 7.37 -0.38 -6.96
C LEU A 52 7.17 -1.43 -8.05
N LEU A 53 5.96 -1.58 -8.56
CA LEU A 53 5.57 -2.72 -9.38
C LEU A 53 4.85 -2.28 -10.64
N ASP A 54 5.47 -2.51 -11.79
CA ASP A 54 4.77 -2.28 -13.06
C ASP A 54 3.66 -3.30 -13.27
N ILE A 55 2.53 -2.83 -13.80
CA ILE A 55 1.38 -3.69 -14.09
C ILE A 55 1.59 -4.48 -15.38
N MET A 56 2.20 -3.84 -16.39
CA MET A 56 2.22 -4.34 -17.76
C MET A 56 3.52 -5.07 -18.11
N MET A 57 3.79 -6.17 -17.41
CA MET A 57 4.97 -7.00 -17.69
C MET A 57 4.63 -8.27 -18.47
N PRO A 58 5.55 -8.77 -19.31
CA PRO A 58 5.37 -10.04 -20.03
C PRO A 58 5.38 -11.24 -19.05
N GLY A 59 4.56 -12.23 -19.36
CA GLY A 59 4.39 -13.42 -18.50
C GLY A 59 3.46 -13.15 -17.34
N MET A 60 3.96 -13.20 -16.11
CA MET A 60 3.20 -12.82 -14.92
C MET A 60 3.12 -11.30 -14.82
N ASN A 61 1.91 -10.74 -14.88
CA ASN A 61 1.70 -9.31 -14.76
C ASN A 61 1.81 -8.83 -13.30
N GLY A 62 1.88 -7.49 -13.10
CA GLY A 62 2.05 -6.92 -11.76
C GLY A 62 0.87 -7.18 -10.82
N LEU A 63 -0.37 -7.30 -11.33
CA LEU A 63 -1.54 -7.61 -10.49
C LEU A 63 -1.46 -9.04 -9.93
N GLU A 64 -1.00 -9.98 -10.75
CA GLU A 64 -0.80 -11.37 -10.32
C GLU A 64 0.36 -11.48 -9.31
N MET A 65 1.45 -10.73 -9.55
CA MET A 65 2.58 -10.66 -8.61
C MET A 65 2.13 -10.05 -7.27
N CYS A 66 1.35 -8.96 -7.30
CA CYS A 66 0.82 -8.32 -6.09
C CYS A 66 0.00 -9.31 -5.25
N LYS A 67 -0.91 -10.06 -5.86
CA LYS A 67 -1.68 -11.11 -5.17
C LYS A 67 -0.77 -12.12 -4.49
N LYS A 68 0.27 -12.61 -5.18
CA LYS A 68 1.23 -13.55 -4.60
C LYS A 68 1.99 -12.97 -3.41
N ILE A 69 2.42 -11.70 -3.52
CA ILE A 69 3.08 -11.01 -2.40
C ILE A 69 2.13 -10.96 -1.20
N ARG A 70 0.85 -10.64 -1.41
CA ARG A 70 -0.16 -10.52 -0.35
C ARG A 70 -0.50 -11.84 0.35
N GLU A 71 -0.21 -12.99 -0.24
CA GLU A 71 -0.36 -14.29 0.42
C GLU A 71 0.58 -14.45 1.62
N THR A 72 1.75 -13.80 1.59
CA THR A 72 2.80 -13.97 2.60
C THR A 72 3.30 -12.68 3.23
N ASN A 73 3.05 -11.51 2.60
CA ASN A 73 3.70 -10.26 2.97
C ASN A 73 2.75 -9.05 2.86
N ASN A 74 2.85 -8.15 3.83
CA ASN A 74 2.07 -6.91 3.91
C ASN A 74 2.91 -5.64 3.65
N ILE A 75 4.09 -5.79 3.02
CA ILE A 75 4.92 -4.63 2.65
C ILE A 75 4.15 -3.69 1.70
N PRO A 76 4.38 -2.38 1.76
CA PRO A 76 3.73 -1.44 0.87
C PRO A 76 4.05 -1.72 -0.59
N ILE A 77 3.02 -1.68 -1.45
CA ILE A 77 3.15 -1.85 -2.90
C ILE A 77 2.56 -0.63 -3.59
N ILE A 78 3.37 0.05 -4.39
CA ILE A 78 2.94 1.11 -5.29
C ILE A 78 2.93 0.56 -6.71
N MET A 79 1.75 0.55 -7.35
CA MET A 79 1.62 0.13 -8.74
C MET A 79 2.05 1.24 -9.69
N LEU A 80 2.81 0.88 -10.73
CA LEU A 80 3.13 1.75 -11.85
C LEU A 80 2.33 1.28 -13.07
N SER A 81 1.69 2.19 -13.81
CA SER A 81 0.87 1.79 -14.96
C SER A 81 0.89 2.82 -16.08
N ALA A 82 0.93 2.33 -17.31
CA ALA A 82 0.78 3.15 -18.51
C ALA A 82 -0.66 3.58 -18.78
N LYS A 83 -1.66 3.02 -18.07
CA LYS A 83 -3.08 3.29 -18.30
C LYS A 83 -3.67 4.15 -17.19
N SER A 84 -4.35 5.22 -17.61
CA SER A 84 -5.04 6.16 -16.72
C SER A 84 -6.53 5.83 -16.54
N THR A 85 -6.99 4.62 -16.93
CA THR A 85 -8.41 4.29 -16.78
C THR A 85 -8.72 4.01 -15.30
N ASP A 86 -9.87 4.51 -14.84
CA ASP A 86 -10.30 4.32 -13.46
C ASP A 86 -10.46 2.83 -13.10
N LEU A 87 -10.76 1.99 -14.08
CA LEU A 87 -10.81 0.53 -13.92
C LEU A 87 -9.45 -0.07 -13.51
N ASP A 88 -8.34 0.42 -14.09
CA ASP A 88 -7.00 -0.09 -13.75
C ASP A 88 -6.59 0.31 -12.34
N LYS A 89 -6.99 1.52 -11.88
CA LYS A 89 -6.78 1.98 -10.50
C LYS A 89 -7.59 1.14 -9.50
N ILE A 90 -8.87 0.90 -9.81
CA ILE A 90 -9.77 0.09 -8.96
C ILE A 90 -9.27 -1.36 -8.88
N LEU A 91 -8.83 -1.93 -10.01
CA LEU A 91 -8.27 -3.28 -10.05
C LEU A 91 -6.96 -3.36 -9.26
N GLY A 92 -6.08 -2.36 -9.38
CA GLY A 92 -4.82 -2.30 -8.63
C GLY A 92 -5.06 -2.25 -7.12
N LEU A 93 -5.92 -1.36 -6.65
CA LEU A 93 -6.28 -1.23 -5.23
C LEU A 93 -7.07 -2.45 -4.73
N GLY A 94 -7.98 -3.01 -5.55
CA GLY A 94 -8.73 -4.22 -5.23
C GLY A 94 -7.88 -5.49 -5.15
N THR A 95 -6.63 -5.47 -5.65
CA THR A 95 -5.66 -6.57 -5.51
C THR A 95 -4.75 -6.45 -4.29
N GLY A 96 -4.93 -5.39 -3.48
CA GLY A 96 -4.14 -5.15 -2.28
C GLY A 96 -2.95 -4.22 -2.46
N ALA A 97 -2.88 -3.45 -3.55
CA ALA A 97 -1.92 -2.36 -3.69
C ALA A 97 -2.27 -1.19 -2.77
N ASP A 98 -1.25 -0.50 -2.24
CA ASP A 98 -1.42 0.61 -1.30
C ASP A 98 -1.47 1.97 -2.00
N ASP A 99 -0.92 2.06 -3.21
CA ASP A 99 -0.93 3.28 -4.02
C ASP A 99 -0.78 2.95 -5.52
N TYR A 100 -1.00 3.96 -6.35
CA TYR A 100 -1.02 3.84 -7.79
C TYR A 100 -0.43 5.10 -8.46
N VAL A 101 0.49 4.91 -9.41
CA VAL A 101 1.13 6.00 -10.15
C VAL A 101 1.03 5.74 -11.66
N VAL A 102 0.61 6.75 -12.41
CA VAL A 102 0.44 6.65 -13.87
C VAL A 102 1.73 7.04 -14.58
N LYS A 103 2.19 6.21 -15.50
CA LYS A 103 3.29 6.51 -16.42
C LYS A 103 2.78 7.40 -17.59
N PRO A 104 3.50 8.46 -18.02
CA PRO A 104 4.74 8.95 -17.44
C PRO A 104 4.51 9.74 -16.15
N PHE A 105 5.32 9.50 -15.14
CA PHE A 105 5.23 10.16 -13.84
C PHE A 105 6.37 11.16 -13.61
N ASN A 106 6.12 12.10 -12.71
CA ASN A 106 7.18 12.95 -12.19
C ASN A 106 7.98 12.17 -11.12
N PRO A 107 9.31 11.98 -11.27
CA PRO A 107 10.10 11.25 -10.30
C PRO A 107 10.02 11.81 -8.87
N LEU A 108 9.88 13.14 -8.71
CA LEU A 108 9.71 13.78 -7.40
C LEU A 108 8.35 13.43 -6.76
N GLU A 109 7.31 13.25 -7.57
CA GLU A 109 6.01 12.78 -7.08
C GLU A 109 6.13 11.33 -6.60
N LEU A 110 6.76 10.46 -7.40
CA LEU A 110 6.98 9.07 -7.02
C LEU A 110 7.75 8.94 -5.70
N THR A 111 8.86 9.70 -5.55
CA THR A 111 9.64 9.67 -4.30
C THR A 111 8.87 10.19 -3.10
N ALA A 112 8.01 11.19 -3.28
CA ALA A 112 7.13 11.68 -2.22
C ALA A 112 6.12 10.60 -1.77
N ARG A 113 5.55 9.83 -2.71
CA ARG A 113 4.66 8.70 -2.42
C ARG A 113 5.39 7.57 -1.72
N VAL A 114 6.58 7.20 -2.17
CA VAL A 114 7.46 6.23 -1.51
C VAL A 114 7.72 6.63 -0.06
N LYS A 115 8.13 7.87 0.20
CA LYS A 115 8.34 8.38 1.56
C LYS A 115 7.08 8.29 2.42
N SER A 116 5.92 8.60 1.85
CA SER A 116 4.65 8.53 2.55
C SER A 116 4.31 7.08 2.94
N GLN A 117 4.44 6.13 2.01
CA GLN A 117 4.15 4.72 2.26
C GLN A 117 5.14 4.10 3.26
N LEU A 118 6.43 4.38 3.12
CA LEU A 118 7.45 3.92 4.08
C LEU A 118 7.21 4.47 5.48
N ARG A 119 6.84 5.74 5.62
CA ARG A 119 6.51 6.32 6.93
C ARG A 119 5.33 5.59 7.57
N ARG A 120 4.28 5.27 6.81
CA ARG A 120 3.15 4.47 7.31
C ARG A 120 3.62 3.08 7.74
N TYR A 121 4.40 2.41 6.90
CA TYR A 121 4.89 1.06 7.17
C TYR A 121 5.84 0.98 8.37
N THR A 122 6.78 1.94 8.52
CA THR A 122 7.69 1.97 9.67
C THR A 122 6.97 2.29 10.98
N GLN A 123 5.87 3.04 10.92
CA GLN A 123 5.00 3.23 12.07
C GLN A 123 4.19 1.95 12.41
N LEU A 124 4.04 1.02 11.45
CA LEU A 124 3.37 -0.29 11.61
C LEU A 124 4.27 -1.37 12.21
N ASN A 125 5.61 -1.22 12.16
CA ASN A 125 6.58 -2.18 12.68
C ASN A 125 7.22 -1.68 13.98
N PRO A 126 6.63 -1.92 15.16
CA PRO A 126 7.20 -1.52 16.43
C PRO A 126 8.25 -2.52 16.91
N ASN A 127 9.47 -2.46 16.39
CA ASN A 127 10.65 -2.94 17.12
C ASN A 127 11.22 -1.86 18.05
N SER A 128 10.37 -0.99 18.58
CA SER A 128 10.74 -0.04 19.64
C SER A 128 9.81 -0.18 20.82
N ASN A 129 10.33 -0.86 21.85
CA ASN A 129 9.78 -0.86 23.19
C ASN A 129 9.53 0.56 23.68
N VAL A 130 8.27 0.98 23.76
CA VAL A 130 7.83 1.96 24.75
C VAL A 130 6.40 1.61 25.13
N HIS A 131 6.23 1.07 26.32
CA HIS A 131 4.96 1.04 27.04
C HIS A 131 4.65 2.47 27.52
N GLU A 132 3.75 3.15 26.83
CA GLU A 132 2.96 4.22 27.43
C GLU A 132 1.50 4.00 27.04
N SER A 133 0.64 4.06 28.06
CA SER A 133 -0.82 3.93 27.96
C SER A 133 -1.35 5.00 26.99
N SER A 134 -1.71 4.61 25.79
CA SER A 134 -1.99 5.53 24.70
C SER A 134 -3.42 6.05 24.72
N LYS A 135 -3.54 7.36 24.56
CA LYS A 135 -4.80 8.07 24.25
C LYS A 135 -5.39 7.73 22.88
N ASN A 136 -4.76 6.83 22.12
CA ASN A 136 -5.04 6.53 20.72
C ASN A 136 -5.51 5.08 20.48
N GLU A 137 -6.10 4.46 21.51
CA GLU A 137 -6.69 3.13 21.41
C GLU A 137 -8.20 3.20 21.27
N ILE A 138 -8.74 2.51 20.28
CA ILE A 138 -10.18 2.39 20.05
C ILE A 138 -10.58 0.95 20.32
N SER A 139 -11.48 0.73 21.28
CA SER A 139 -12.03 -0.60 21.58
C SER A 139 -13.53 -0.61 21.32
N ILE A 140 -14.00 -1.50 20.39
CA ILE A 140 -15.39 -1.63 19.99
C ILE A 140 -15.72 -3.12 19.88
N ARG A 141 -16.58 -3.65 20.76
CA ARG A 141 -17.12 -5.03 20.67
C ARG A 141 -16.06 -6.12 20.40
N GLY A 142 -14.93 -6.08 21.10
CA GLY A 142 -13.85 -7.05 20.96
C GLY A 142 -12.83 -6.72 19.85
N LEU A 143 -13.07 -5.69 19.05
CA LEU A 143 -12.08 -5.12 18.14
C LEU A 143 -11.29 -4.05 18.91
N THR A 144 -9.97 -4.18 18.98
CA THR A 144 -9.07 -3.16 19.54
C THR A 144 -8.12 -2.69 18.44
N ILE A 145 -8.08 -1.37 18.24
CA ILE A 145 -7.23 -0.72 17.23
C ILE A 145 -6.33 0.26 17.97
N ASN A 146 -5.04 0.05 17.90
CA ASN A 146 -4.05 0.95 18.49
C ASN A 146 -3.34 1.72 17.37
N LYS A 147 -3.56 3.05 17.34
CA LYS A 147 -3.01 3.91 16.29
C LYS A 147 -1.50 4.07 16.40
N ASP A 148 -0.94 4.05 17.59
CA ASP A 148 0.48 4.37 17.80
C ASP A 148 1.39 3.25 17.31
N ASN A 149 0.97 2.00 17.48
CA ASN A 149 1.69 0.82 17.01
C ASN A 149 1.00 0.13 15.83
N HIS A 150 -0.09 0.72 15.28
CA HIS A 150 -0.89 0.21 14.17
C HIS A 150 -1.32 -1.26 14.34
N LYS A 151 -1.55 -1.66 15.57
CA LYS A 151 -1.95 -3.01 15.91
C LYS A 151 -3.47 -3.11 15.95
N VAL A 152 -3.98 -4.18 15.34
CA VAL A 152 -5.40 -4.53 15.38
C VAL A 152 -5.53 -5.91 15.99
N THR A 153 -6.41 -6.02 16.99
CA THR A 153 -6.78 -7.31 17.59
C THR A 153 -8.29 -7.49 17.59
N VAL A 154 -8.74 -8.71 17.36
CA VAL A 154 -10.14 -9.10 17.48
C VAL A 154 -10.21 -10.24 18.48
N TYR A 155 -10.92 -10.01 19.63
CA TYR A 155 -10.95 -10.95 20.76
C TYR A 155 -9.56 -11.42 21.20
N ASP A 156 -8.60 -10.47 21.28
CA ASP A 156 -7.19 -10.65 21.65
C ASP A 156 -6.34 -11.40 20.60
N GLU A 157 -6.90 -11.82 19.46
CA GLU A 157 -6.15 -12.34 18.33
C GLU A 157 -5.67 -11.22 17.41
N GLU A 158 -4.37 -11.20 17.12
CA GLU A 158 -3.77 -10.16 16.25
C GLU A 158 -4.11 -10.41 14.79
N ILE A 159 -4.64 -9.36 14.13
CA ILE A 159 -4.95 -9.36 12.69
C ILE A 159 -3.90 -8.53 11.96
N LYS A 160 -3.29 -9.11 10.95
CA LYS A 160 -2.36 -8.41 10.05
C LYS A 160 -3.15 -7.70 8.95
N LEU A 161 -3.00 -6.39 8.89
CA LEU A 161 -3.57 -5.53 7.85
C LEU A 161 -2.45 -4.86 7.06
N THR A 162 -2.72 -4.57 5.79
CA THR A 162 -1.88 -3.65 5.03
C THR A 162 -2.01 -2.23 5.59
N PRO A 163 -1.06 -1.32 5.34
CA PRO A 163 -1.14 0.07 5.79
C PRO A 163 -2.46 0.76 5.44
N ILE A 164 -2.92 0.55 4.21
CA ILE A 164 -4.16 1.18 3.73
C ILE A 164 -5.42 0.59 4.37
N GLU A 165 -5.45 -0.72 4.59
CA GLU A 165 -6.56 -1.39 5.29
C GLU A 165 -6.66 -0.90 6.74
N PHE A 166 -5.51 -0.71 7.40
CA PHE A 166 -5.46 -0.13 8.74
C PHE A 166 -6.03 1.30 8.76
N ASP A 167 -5.59 2.17 7.83
CA ASP A 167 -6.04 3.56 7.76
C ASP A 167 -7.55 3.66 7.50
N ILE A 168 -8.10 2.81 6.62
CA ILE A 168 -9.55 2.72 6.37
C ILE A 168 -10.27 2.27 7.65
N LEU A 169 -9.81 1.19 8.27
CA LEU A 169 -10.43 0.66 9.50
C LEU A 169 -10.39 1.70 10.61
N TYR A 170 -9.25 2.37 10.82
CA TYR A 170 -9.08 3.41 11.82
C TYR A 170 -9.99 4.61 11.54
N LEU A 171 -10.11 5.06 10.28
CA LEU A 171 -11.02 6.14 9.88
C LEU A 171 -12.47 5.80 10.25
N LEU A 172 -12.93 4.60 9.93
CA LEU A 172 -14.30 4.17 10.21
C LEU A 172 -14.55 4.01 11.72
N ALA A 173 -13.63 3.37 12.44
CA ALA A 173 -13.75 3.14 13.87
C ALA A 173 -13.68 4.44 14.69
N SER A 174 -12.84 5.39 14.28
CA SER A 174 -12.74 6.72 14.93
C SER A 174 -14.00 7.57 14.75
N ASN A 175 -14.86 7.22 13.78
CA ASN A 175 -16.08 7.96 13.46
C ASN A 175 -17.31 7.04 13.53
N ALA A 176 -17.40 6.23 14.57
CA ALA A 176 -18.51 5.30 14.74
C ALA A 176 -19.88 5.98 14.61
N GLY A 177 -20.77 5.41 13.79
CA GLY A 177 -22.10 5.96 13.51
C GLY A 177 -22.14 6.96 12.36
N LYS A 178 -21.00 7.32 11.76
CA LYS A 178 -20.96 8.14 10.55
C LYS A 178 -20.83 7.26 9.30
N VAL A 179 -21.63 7.55 8.28
CA VAL A 179 -21.51 6.91 6.96
C VAL A 179 -20.57 7.75 6.11
N PHE A 180 -19.60 7.10 5.47
CA PHE A 180 -18.70 7.72 4.51
C PHE A 180 -18.98 7.20 3.12
N SER A 181 -19.00 8.08 2.13
CA SER A 181 -18.97 7.67 0.73
C SER A 181 -17.59 7.14 0.35
N THR A 182 -17.51 6.39 -0.74
CA THR A 182 -16.23 5.91 -1.29
C THR A 182 -15.27 7.05 -1.55
N ASP A 183 -15.77 8.17 -2.08
CA ASP A 183 -14.99 9.37 -2.40
C ASP A 183 -14.43 10.01 -1.11
N GLU A 184 -15.24 10.11 -0.06
CA GLU A 184 -14.80 10.64 1.24
C GLU A 184 -13.74 9.75 1.90
N ILE A 185 -13.86 8.42 1.79
CA ILE A 185 -12.84 7.48 2.28
C ILE A 185 -11.54 7.69 1.50
N PHE A 186 -11.64 7.75 0.17
CA PHE A 186 -10.50 7.96 -0.70
C PHE A 186 -9.78 9.27 -0.36
N GLU A 187 -10.52 10.38 -0.32
CA GLU A 187 -9.97 11.71 -0.02
C GLU A 187 -9.26 11.75 1.34
N LYS A 188 -9.83 11.09 2.37
CA LYS A 188 -9.29 11.11 3.73
C LYS A 188 -8.09 10.17 3.93
N VAL A 189 -8.09 9.03 3.26
CA VAL A 189 -7.05 8.01 3.43
C VAL A 189 -5.86 8.28 2.52
N TRP A 190 -6.10 8.67 1.26
CA TRP A 190 -5.03 9.00 0.31
C TRP A 190 -4.61 10.47 0.34
N ASN A 191 -5.39 11.35 0.99
CA ASN A 191 -5.17 12.79 1.06
C ASN A 191 -5.13 13.47 -0.34
N GLU A 192 -5.88 12.91 -1.28
CA GLU A 192 -6.05 13.43 -2.64
C GLU A 192 -7.49 13.85 -2.87
N LYS A 193 -7.70 15.02 -3.51
CA LYS A 193 -9.04 15.43 -3.93
C LYS A 193 -9.51 14.55 -5.08
N VAL A 194 -10.64 13.87 -4.88
CA VAL A 194 -11.33 13.17 -5.96
C VAL A 194 -11.87 14.21 -6.93
N TYR A 195 -11.26 14.34 -8.09
CA TYR A 195 -11.89 15.03 -9.20
C TYR A 195 -13.07 14.17 -9.64
N ALA A 196 -14.27 14.66 -9.42
CA ALA A 196 -15.53 13.97 -9.65
C ALA A 196 -15.58 13.35 -11.06
N VAL A 197 -15.34 12.06 -11.16
CA VAL A 197 -15.73 11.25 -12.30
C VAL A 197 -17.02 10.54 -11.90
N SER A 198 -18.09 10.82 -12.62
CA SER A 198 -19.43 10.30 -12.39
C SER A 198 -19.43 8.76 -12.48
N TYR A 199 -19.37 8.08 -11.34
CA TYR A 199 -19.54 6.63 -11.25
C TYR A 199 -21.02 6.28 -11.28
N THR A 200 -21.58 6.11 -12.47
CA THR A 200 -22.81 5.37 -12.64
C THR A 200 -22.44 3.89 -12.79
N HIS A 201 -22.85 3.07 -11.84
CA HIS A 201 -22.71 1.61 -11.71
C HIS A 201 -21.45 1.07 -11.01
N LEU A 202 -21.47 1.10 -9.69
CA LEU A 202 -20.77 0.13 -8.85
C LEU A 202 -21.77 -0.39 -7.81
N THR A 203 -22.44 -1.49 -8.15
CA THR A 203 -23.14 -2.30 -7.16
C THR A 203 -22.11 -3.14 -6.42
N LEU A 204 -21.83 -2.78 -5.17
CA LEU A 204 -21.15 -3.66 -4.22
C LEU A 204 -22.01 -4.92 -4.04
N PRO A 205 -21.45 -6.13 -4.07
CA PRO A 205 -22.17 -7.32 -3.69
C PRO A 205 -22.46 -7.27 -2.18
N THR A 206 -23.65 -6.83 -1.83
CA THR A 206 -24.20 -6.99 -0.49
C THR A 206 -24.62 -8.44 -0.32
N LYS A 207 -23.75 -9.29 0.24
CA LYS A 207 -24.13 -10.50 0.95
C LYS A 207 -23.12 -10.80 2.05
N LEU A 208 -23.36 -10.22 3.20
CA LEU A 208 -23.09 -10.83 4.48
C LEU A 208 -24.46 -11.24 5.03
N GLU A 209 -24.88 -12.44 4.71
CA GLU A 209 -25.91 -13.14 5.48
C GLU A 209 -25.22 -13.86 6.64
N VAL A 210 -25.73 -13.58 7.81
CA VAL A 210 -25.61 -14.07 9.17
C VAL A 210 -24.96 -15.44 9.34
#